data_accdc62a7979e8d5dc02f511d34ba040
#
_entry.id   accdc62a7979e8d5dc02f511d34ba040
#
_cell.length_a   1.000
_cell.length_b   1.000
_cell.length_c   1.000
_cell.angle_alpha   90.00
_cell.angle_beta   90.00
_cell.angle_gamma   90.00
#
_symmetry.space_group_name_H-M   'P 1'
#
loop_
_entity.id
_entity.type
_entity.pdbx_description
1 polymer ?
#
loop_
_entity_poly.entity_id
_entity_poly.type
_entity_poly.pdbx_seq_one_letter_code
_entity_poly.pdbx_strand_id
1 'polypeptide(L)'
;MNAAGRLRASGLGPGQEIRVLAASGQLGNGIPEKAFRAGLARNPHVICCDMGSIDPGPAYLGSGAMATSPEITRRDLDLVLAGALELGVPLVIGTAGTAGAKPHLEATLTFVRDIAFKKNLTFRMAVIEADIPRDKLKKYVGDGGSRPLGDIAAVDAETIDRAEHIVGQMGIGRFLAALELDPDVIIAGRACDTAVFASVPWWLGYDKAVSLHMAKIIECTSLCCIPGGRDAMLGTLDGDGFVLESMNPARANTPLSVAAHSLYEQADPYRIYEPEGVLDISSARYEAVDERRSRVSGAIWQPATQQTVKVEGAERVGERAVLCAASSDPRVIERAETIVDEVKATVAEIIPPDASPYELIFHIYGKGAVSLFNTQDSGPQPPEIFFLVECIAETPARAKAVVGVTKQFLLHHGFPGRLSTGGNIAFPFTPPELMAGTAYRFSIYHLIEVEDDAELFPVRVERVSSGRADGALS
;
A
#
# COMPACT_ATOMS: atom_id res chain seq x y z
N MET A 1 17.78 18.42 -22.96
CA MET A 1 17.55 17.02 -22.54
C MET A 1 17.46 16.98 -21.03
N ASN A 2 16.38 16.43 -20.51
CA ASN A 2 16.20 16.17 -19.09
C ASN A 2 16.86 14.83 -18.70
N ALA A 3 16.64 14.34 -17.50
CA ALA A 3 17.36 13.18 -16.98
C ALA A 3 17.12 11.89 -17.80
N ALA A 4 15.87 11.59 -18.17
CA ALA A 4 15.55 10.43 -18.99
C ALA A 4 16.22 10.51 -20.37
N GLY A 5 16.13 11.66 -21.03
CA GLY A 5 16.76 11.85 -22.35
C GLY A 5 18.28 11.79 -22.32
N ARG A 6 18.93 12.34 -21.27
CA ARG A 6 20.38 12.19 -21.06
C ARG A 6 20.77 10.73 -20.87
N LEU A 7 20.01 9.99 -20.07
CA LEU A 7 20.26 8.57 -19.82
C LEU A 7 20.14 7.76 -21.12
N ARG A 8 19.12 8.01 -21.94
CA ARG A 8 18.96 7.34 -23.25
C ARG A 8 20.08 7.73 -24.22
N ALA A 9 20.46 9.00 -24.25
CA ALA A 9 21.54 9.51 -25.12
C ALA A 9 22.94 9.03 -24.69
N SER A 10 23.12 8.54 -23.46
CA SER A 10 24.40 7.96 -23.02
C SER A 10 24.74 6.66 -23.72
N GLY A 11 23.79 6.03 -24.43
CA GLY A 11 23.96 4.73 -25.07
C GLY A 11 23.94 3.55 -24.11
N LEU A 12 23.54 3.75 -22.84
CA LEU A 12 23.37 2.66 -21.87
C LEU A 12 22.31 1.68 -22.36
N GLY A 13 22.63 0.40 -22.36
CA GLY A 13 21.73 -0.65 -22.83
C GLY A 13 22.26 -2.07 -22.54
N PRO A 14 21.59 -3.10 -23.08
CA PRO A 14 21.97 -4.48 -22.86
C PRO A 14 23.46 -4.74 -23.11
N GLY A 15 24.08 -5.49 -22.22
CA GLY A 15 25.54 -5.75 -22.24
C GLY A 15 26.38 -4.80 -21.39
N GLN A 16 25.76 -3.75 -20.84
CA GLN A 16 26.36 -2.86 -19.85
C GLN A 16 25.62 -2.98 -18.50
N GLU A 17 26.27 -2.62 -17.41
CA GLU A 17 25.61 -2.61 -16.09
C GLU A 17 24.66 -1.42 -15.97
N ILE A 18 23.42 -1.68 -15.52
CA ILE A 18 22.51 -0.63 -15.07
C ILE A 18 22.27 -0.77 -13.56
N ARG A 19 22.35 0.34 -12.83
CA ARG A 19 22.18 0.42 -11.39
C ARG A 19 20.88 1.15 -11.05
N VAL A 20 19.98 0.44 -10.36
CA VAL A 20 18.70 0.94 -9.85
C VAL A 20 18.80 1.10 -8.35
N LEU A 21 18.64 2.31 -7.84
CA LEU A 21 18.61 2.58 -6.41
C LEU A 21 17.16 2.62 -5.93
N ALA A 22 16.76 1.58 -5.19
CA ALA A 22 15.52 1.57 -4.43
C ALA A 22 15.72 2.37 -3.14
N ALA A 23 15.26 3.60 -3.11
CA ALA A 23 15.47 4.49 -1.97
C ALA A 23 14.46 4.23 -0.85
N SER A 24 13.23 3.83 -1.19
CA SER A 24 12.17 3.47 -0.25
C SER A 24 11.14 2.56 -0.90
N GLY A 25 10.65 1.57 -0.16
CA GLY A 25 9.45 0.80 -0.48
C GLY A 25 8.19 1.36 0.17
N GLN A 26 8.30 2.41 0.99
CA GLN A 26 7.19 3.12 1.63
C GLN A 26 7.60 4.57 1.91
N LEU A 27 7.79 5.35 0.87
CA LEU A 27 8.19 6.75 0.96
C LEU A 27 7.18 7.55 1.80
N GLY A 28 7.68 8.33 2.74
CA GLY A 28 6.87 9.06 3.72
C GLY A 28 6.87 8.46 5.13
N ASN A 29 7.55 7.30 5.31
CA ASN A 29 7.73 6.66 6.61
C ASN A 29 9.15 6.81 7.18
N GLY A 30 9.98 7.63 6.58
CA GLY A 30 11.34 7.94 7.01
C GLY A 30 12.40 7.12 6.29
N ILE A 31 13.07 7.72 5.31
CA ILE A 31 14.23 7.14 4.62
C ILE A 31 15.45 7.26 5.53
N PRO A 32 16.19 6.15 5.80
CA PRO A 32 17.48 6.19 6.47
C PRO A 32 18.53 6.95 5.62
N GLU A 33 18.76 8.22 5.94
CA GLU A 33 19.55 9.13 5.10
C GLU A 33 20.97 8.64 4.85
N LYS A 34 21.61 8.03 5.86
CA LYS A 34 22.97 7.49 5.72
C LYS A 34 23.06 6.40 4.63
N ALA A 35 22.10 5.48 4.62
CA ALA A 35 22.03 4.42 3.61
C ALA A 35 21.69 4.99 2.22
N PHE A 36 20.76 5.95 2.15
CA PHE A 36 20.43 6.62 0.90
C PHE A 36 21.65 7.34 0.29
N ARG A 37 22.40 8.12 1.08
CA ARG A 37 23.63 8.80 0.63
C ARG A 37 24.71 7.81 0.19
N ALA A 38 24.84 6.66 0.87
CA ALA A 38 25.73 5.58 0.41
C ALA A 38 25.29 5.03 -0.96
N GLY A 39 23.98 4.94 -1.20
CA GLY A 39 23.42 4.57 -2.50
C GLY A 39 23.72 5.60 -3.61
N LEU A 40 23.59 6.89 -3.33
CA LEU A 40 23.98 7.95 -4.27
C LEU A 40 25.44 7.88 -4.66
N ALA A 41 26.33 7.57 -3.70
CA ALA A 41 27.77 7.42 -3.95
C ALA A 41 28.11 6.21 -4.88
N ARG A 42 27.14 5.31 -5.13
CA ARG A 42 27.28 4.21 -6.10
C ARG A 42 26.95 4.64 -7.54
N ASN A 43 26.66 5.94 -7.76
CA ASN A 43 26.28 6.49 -9.06
C ASN A 43 25.16 5.68 -9.73
N PRO A 44 23.98 5.57 -9.12
CA PRO A 44 22.84 4.89 -9.73
C PRO A 44 22.43 5.60 -11.03
N HIS A 45 21.85 4.85 -11.96
CA HIS A 45 21.32 5.39 -13.23
C HIS A 45 19.85 5.85 -13.10
N VAL A 46 19.16 5.39 -12.04
CA VAL A 46 17.81 5.79 -11.68
C VAL A 46 17.60 5.63 -10.18
N ILE A 47 16.78 6.50 -9.60
CA ILE A 47 16.30 6.39 -8.22
C ILE A 47 14.81 6.07 -8.26
N CYS A 48 14.38 5.03 -7.55
CA CYS A 48 13.00 4.59 -7.50
C CYS A 48 12.50 4.54 -6.07
N CYS A 49 11.20 4.87 -5.89
CA CYS A 49 10.49 4.74 -4.63
C CYS A 49 9.08 4.22 -4.89
N ASP A 50 8.63 3.26 -4.10
CA ASP A 50 7.20 3.08 -3.88
C ASP A 50 6.75 3.97 -2.72
N MET A 51 5.50 4.47 -2.79
CA MET A 51 4.95 5.39 -1.80
C MET A 51 3.70 4.85 -1.10
N GLY A 52 3.26 3.66 -1.46
CA GLY A 52 2.14 3.03 -0.78
C GLY A 52 1.42 1.92 -1.53
N SER A 53 0.35 1.46 -0.90
CA SER A 53 -0.54 0.43 -1.39
C SER A 53 -1.94 0.60 -0.77
N ILE A 54 -2.85 -0.34 -1.01
CA ILE A 54 -4.13 -0.42 -0.27
C ILE A 54 -4.05 -1.31 0.98
N ASP A 55 -2.92 -1.93 1.27
CA ASP A 55 -2.74 -2.86 2.40
C ASP A 55 -3.04 -2.25 3.78
N PRO A 56 -2.83 -0.92 4.00
CA PRO A 56 -3.25 -0.30 5.25
C PRO A 56 -4.77 -0.31 5.49
N GLY A 57 -5.55 -0.81 4.54
CA GLY A 57 -6.99 -0.94 4.64
C GLY A 57 -7.78 0.12 3.84
N PRO A 58 -9.11 -0.01 3.79
CA PRO A 58 -9.96 0.79 2.89
C PRO A 58 -10.07 2.27 3.28
N ALA A 59 -9.71 2.63 4.52
CA ALA A 59 -9.91 3.98 5.04
C ALA A 59 -9.14 5.05 4.25
N TYR A 60 -7.91 4.75 3.83
CA TYR A 60 -7.10 5.72 3.10
C TYR A 60 -7.58 5.91 1.66
N LEU A 61 -7.92 4.81 0.96
CA LEU A 61 -8.52 4.91 -0.36
C LEU A 61 -9.86 5.66 -0.28
N GLY A 62 -10.73 5.29 0.67
CA GLY A 62 -12.06 5.90 0.81
C GLY A 62 -12.02 7.38 1.20
N SER A 63 -11.16 7.76 2.14
CA SER A 63 -11.06 9.16 2.60
C SER A 63 -10.21 10.06 1.70
N GLY A 64 -9.34 9.50 0.87
CA GLY A 64 -8.33 10.26 0.14
C GLY A 64 -7.20 10.81 1.01
N ALA A 65 -7.12 10.40 2.27
CA ALA A 65 -6.09 10.86 3.20
C ALA A 65 -4.83 10.01 3.12
N MET A 66 -3.67 10.61 3.31
CA MET A 66 -2.40 9.89 3.42
C MET A 66 -2.29 9.16 4.76
N ALA A 67 -1.72 7.95 4.76
CA ALA A 67 -1.35 7.22 5.98
C ALA A 67 -0.13 7.83 6.67
N THR A 68 0.71 8.52 5.91
CA THR A 68 2.00 9.04 6.35
C THR A 68 1.90 10.47 6.88
N SER A 69 2.79 10.82 7.83
CA SER A 69 2.87 12.19 8.34
C SER A 69 3.30 13.16 7.24
N PRO A 70 2.62 14.31 7.07
CA PRO A 70 3.02 15.35 6.12
C PRO A 70 4.47 15.82 6.30
N GLU A 71 4.95 15.89 7.54
CA GLU A 71 6.31 16.30 7.87
C GLU A 71 7.34 15.28 7.33
N ILE A 72 7.15 14.02 7.64
CA ILE A 72 8.08 12.96 7.21
C ILE A 72 7.99 12.74 5.69
N THR A 73 6.79 12.78 5.12
CA THR A 73 6.59 12.71 3.67
C THR A 73 7.36 13.82 2.93
N ARG A 74 7.25 15.05 3.40
CA ARG A 74 7.98 16.19 2.82
C ARG A 74 9.50 16.02 2.94
N ARG A 75 9.98 15.55 4.11
CA ARG A 75 11.41 15.28 4.32
C ARG A 75 11.93 14.22 3.34
N ASP A 76 11.21 13.12 3.18
CA ASP A 76 11.63 12.02 2.32
C ASP A 76 11.59 12.42 0.83
N LEU A 77 10.53 13.12 0.39
CA LEU A 77 10.43 13.67 -0.97
C LEU A 77 11.58 14.65 -1.25
N ASP A 78 11.90 15.52 -0.30
CA ASP A 78 13.01 16.46 -0.44
C ASP A 78 14.35 15.74 -0.63
N LEU A 79 14.58 14.68 0.14
CA LEU A 79 15.80 13.88 0.10
C LEU A 79 15.98 13.20 -1.26
N VAL A 80 14.96 12.50 -1.76
CA VAL A 80 15.05 11.77 -3.04
C VAL A 80 15.08 12.69 -4.25
N LEU A 81 14.32 13.78 -4.21
CA LEU A 81 14.31 14.80 -5.28
C LEU A 81 15.67 15.50 -5.39
N ALA A 82 16.24 15.93 -4.26
CA ALA A 82 17.56 16.54 -4.25
C ALA A 82 18.63 15.58 -4.78
N GLY A 83 18.64 14.32 -4.31
CA GLY A 83 19.60 13.33 -4.75
C GLY A 83 19.52 13.01 -6.25
N ALA A 84 18.30 12.89 -6.81
CA ALA A 84 18.11 12.62 -8.23
C ALA A 84 18.56 13.80 -9.12
N LEU A 85 18.17 15.01 -8.74
CA LEU A 85 18.55 16.21 -9.50
C LEU A 85 20.04 16.52 -9.41
N GLU A 86 20.69 16.28 -8.25
CA GLU A 86 22.14 16.42 -8.09
C GLU A 86 22.92 15.47 -9.00
N LEU A 87 22.50 14.21 -9.07
CA LEU A 87 23.11 13.22 -9.95
C LEU A 87 22.67 13.38 -11.42
N GLY A 88 21.60 14.10 -11.68
CA GLY A 88 21.02 14.25 -13.01
C GLY A 88 20.41 12.97 -13.57
N VAL A 89 19.89 12.09 -12.71
CA VAL A 89 19.25 10.82 -13.06
C VAL A 89 17.74 10.88 -12.89
N PRO A 90 16.95 10.04 -13.60
CA PRO A 90 15.50 9.99 -13.39
C PRO A 90 15.13 9.60 -11.96
N LEU A 91 14.08 10.23 -11.42
CA LEU A 91 13.38 9.82 -10.21
C LEU A 91 12.02 9.25 -10.58
N VAL A 92 11.71 8.02 -10.15
CA VAL A 92 10.43 7.37 -10.40
C VAL A 92 9.75 7.07 -9.06
N ILE A 93 8.54 7.60 -8.86
CA ILE A 93 7.72 7.38 -7.67
C ILE A 93 6.38 6.78 -8.08
N GLY A 94 6.00 5.65 -7.49
CA GLY A 94 4.71 4.99 -7.71
C GLY A 94 3.82 5.01 -6.49
N THR A 95 2.53 4.80 -6.71
CA THR A 95 1.47 4.76 -5.70
C THR A 95 1.48 5.96 -4.77
N ALA A 96 1.52 7.17 -5.37
CA ALA A 96 1.66 8.43 -4.64
C ALA A 96 0.64 8.56 -3.48
N GLY A 97 1.11 8.98 -2.30
CA GLY A 97 0.30 9.39 -1.18
C GLY A 97 -0.52 8.30 -0.49
N THR A 98 -0.11 7.05 -0.52
CA THR A 98 -0.66 5.85 0.10
C THR A 98 -1.46 4.99 -0.88
N ALA A 99 -2.65 5.38 -1.32
CA ALA A 99 -3.50 4.55 -2.19
C ALA A 99 -3.51 5.02 -3.66
N GLY A 100 -2.79 6.06 -3.99
CA GLY A 100 -2.59 6.51 -5.36
C GLY A 100 -3.81 7.11 -6.06
N ALA A 101 -4.93 7.36 -5.38
CA ALA A 101 -6.07 8.09 -5.92
C ALA A 101 -5.75 9.57 -6.08
N LYS A 102 -6.55 10.28 -6.87
CA LYS A 102 -6.34 11.70 -7.20
C LYS A 102 -6.04 12.59 -6.00
N PRO A 103 -6.75 12.53 -4.86
CA PRO A 103 -6.40 13.37 -3.70
C PRO A 103 -5.01 13.05 -3.14
N HIS A 104 -4.58 11.80 -3.15
CA HIS A 104 -3.23 11.38 -2.73
C HIS A 104 -2.16 11.92 -3.68
N LEU A 105 -2.40 11.76 -4.98
CA LEU A 105 -1.49 12.23 -6.03
C LEU A 105 -1.34 13.75 -5.93
N GLU A 106 -2.43 14.52 -5.87
CA GLU A 106 -2.39 15.98 -5.80
C GLU A 106 -1.73 16.50 -4.50
N ALA A 107 -1.95 15.83 -3.37
CA ALA A 107 -1.25 16.15 -2.13
C ALA A 107 0.28 15.93 -2.26
N THR A 108 0.70 14.83 -2.90
CA THR A 108 2.11 14.55 -3.19
C THR A 108 2.71 15.60 -4.12
N LEU A 109 2.01 15.94 -5.20
CA LEU A 109 2.43 16.98 -6.15
C LEU A 109 2.56 18.35 -5.46
N THR A 110 1.67 18.66 -4.53
CA THR A 110 1.75 19.88 -3.72
C THR A 110 3.04 19.92 -2.91
N PHE A 111 3.42 18.82 -2.24
CA PHE A 111 4.70 18.77 -1.53
C PHE A 111 5.89 18.95 -2.46
N VAL A 112 5.88 18.30 -3.64
CA VAL A 112 6.97 18.40 -4.61
C VAL A 112 7.13 19.83 -5.14
N ARG A 113 6.02 20.50 -5.49
CA ARG A 113 6.03 21.88 -5.94
C ARG A 113 6.51 22.85 -4.85
N ASP A 114 6.09 22.64 -3.59
CA ASP A 114 6.54 23.42 -2.44
C ASP A 114 8.06 23.27 -2.19
N ILE A 115 8.59 22.04 -2.33
CA ILE A 115 10.02 21.77 -2.21
C ILE A 115 10.77 22.49 -3.33
N ALA A 116 10.29 22.37 -4.58
CA ALA A 116 10.89 23.01 -5.73
C ALA A 116 10.94 24.53 -5.57
N PHE A 117 9.84 25.13 -5.12
CA PHE A 117 9.77 26.58 -4.87
C PHE A 117 10.78 27.00 -3.80
N LYS A 118 10.81 26.33 -2.64
CA LYS A 118 11.69 26.67 -1.51
C LYS A 118 13.18 26.53 -1.84
N LYS A 119 13.52 25.54 -2.68
CA LYS A 119 14.93 25.24 -3.05
C LYS A 119 15.34 25.80 -4.41
N ASN A 120 14.47 26.57 -5.05
CA ASN A 120 14.72 27.12 -6.39
C ASN A 120 15.09 26.04 -7.42
N LEU A 121 14.37 24.90 -7.38
CA LEU A 121 14.59 23.81 -8.32
C LEU A 121 13.74 24.00 -9.58
N THR A 122 14.28 23.54 -10.70
CA THR A 122 13.54 23.50 -11.99
C THR A 122 13.77 22.13 -12.63
N PHE A 123 12.69 21.44 -12.96
CA PHE A 123 12.73 20.13 -13.60
C PHE A 123 11.44 19.84 -14.38
N ARG A 124 11.48 18.85 -15.24
CA ARG A 124 10.34 18.35 -16.01
C ARG A 124 9.75 17.14 -15.30
N MET A 125 8.47 17.21 -14.97
CA MET A 125 7.75 16.16 -14.26
C MET A 125 6.67 15.54 -15.11
N ALA A 126 6.67 14.23 -15.28
CA ALA A 126 5.55 13.47 -15.80
C ALA A 126 4.68 12.98 -14.64
N VAL A 127 3.38 13.13 -14.78
CA VAL A 127 2.38 12.69 -13.80
C VAL A 127 1.47 11.69 -14.47
N ILE A 128 1.24 10.53 -13.83
CA ILE A 128 0.36 9.47 -14.31
C ILE A 128 -0.81 9.34 -13.35
N GLU A 129 -2.03 9.57 -13.81
CA GLU A 129 -3.24 9.43 -13.00
C GLU A 129 -3.68 7.95 -12.94
N ALA A 130 -4.35 7.55 -11.86
CA ALA A 130 -4.78 6.17 -11.64
C ALA A 130 -6.28 6.03 -11.33
N ASP A 131 -7.00 7.13 -11.26
CA ASP A 131 -8.45 7.11 -11.02
C ASP A 131 -9.19 6.54 -12.22
N ILE A 132 -10.04 5.55 -11.96
CA ILE A 132 -10.86 4.93 -13.01
C ILE A 132 -12.21 5.66 -13.10
N PRO A 133 -12.54 6.27 -14.25
CA PRO A 133 -13.85 6.90 -14.44
C PRO A 133 -14.98 5.88 -14.28
N ARG A 134 -16.02 6.25 -13.50
CA ARG A 134 -17.13 5.33 -13.18
C ARG A 134 -17.88 4.84 -14.42
N ASP A 135 -18.09 5.70 -15.41
CA ASP A 135 -18.74 5.35 -16.67
C ASP A 135 -17.95 4.31 -17.47
N LYS A 136 -16.62 4.44 -17.50
CA LYS A 136 -15.74 3.45 -18.12
C LYS A 136 -15.80 2.11 -17.38
N LEU A 137 -15.70 2.12 -16.04
CA LEU A 137 -15.78 0.87 -15.28
C LEU A 137 -17.14 0.19 -15.45
N LYS A 138 -18.25 0.95 -15.46
CA LYS A 138 -19.59 0.40 -15.73
C LYS A 138 -19.67 -0.25 -17.11
N LYS A 139 -18.99 0.31 -18.12
CA LYS A 139 -18.92 -0.29 -19.45
C LYS A 139 -18.19 -1.66 -19.42
N TYR A 140 -16.98 -1.72 -18.82
CA TYR A 140 -16.24 -2.98 -18.68
C TYR A 140 -17.05 -4.06 -17.96
N VAL A 141 -17.77 -3.68 -16.90
CA VAL A 141 -18.64 -4.58 -16.14
C VAL A 141 -19.83 -5.04 -16.99
N GLY A 142 -20.48 -4.12 -17.70
CA GLY A 142 -21.63 -4.42 -18.56
C GLY A 142 -21.30 -5.32 -19.76
N ASP A 143 -20.10 -5.19 -20.30
CA ASP A 143 -19.57 -5.99 -21.40
C ASP A 143 -19.06 -7.39 -20.95
N GLY A 144 -19.14 -7.70 -19.63
CA GLY A 144 -18.66 -8.96 -19.06
C GLY A 144 -17.14 -9.08 -18.95
N GLY A 145 -16.40 -7.99 -19.17
CA GLY A 145 -14.93 -7.93 -19.11
C GLY A 145 -14.37 -7.75 -17.69
N SER A 146 -15.16 -8.04 -16.65
CA SER A 146 -14.72 -7.93 -15.26
C SER A 146 -14.90 -9.25 -14.49
N ARG A 147 -13.97 -9.52 -13.56
CA ARG A 147 -14.07 -10.67 -12.64
C ARG A 147 -13.58 -10.31 -11.25
N PRO A 148 -14.26 -10.80 -10.19
CA PRO A 148 -13.82 -10.54 -8.82
C PRO A 148 -12.48 -11.22 -8.50
N LEU A 149 -11.73 -10.63 -7.56
CA LEU A 149 -10.55 -11.22 -6.94
C LEU A 149 -10.89 -11.64 -5.51
N GLY A 150 -10.59 -12.90 -5.15
CA GLY A 150 -10.94 -13.45 -3.84
C GLY A 150 -12.45 -13.58 -3.62
N ASP A 151 -12.89 -13.53 -2.37
CA ASP A 151 -14.27 -13.74 -1.94
C ASP A 151 -15.09 -12.44 -1.92
N ILE A 152 -14.98 -11.63 -2.96
CA ILE A 152 -15.82 -10.44 -3.11
C ILE A 152 -16.93 -10.69 -4.14
N ALA A 153 -18.11 -10.11 -3.91
CA ALA A 153 -19.22 -10.22 -4.85
C ALA A 153 -18.88 -9.54 -6.19
N ALA A 154 -19.53 -9.99 -7.27
CA ALA A 154 -19.44 -9.32 -8.56
C ALA A 154 -19.90 -7.86 -8.40
N VAL A 155 -19.15 -6.94 -9.02
CA VAL A 155 -19.45 -5.53 -8.97
C VAL A 155 -20.61 -5.17 -9.90
N ASP A 156 -21.50 -4.30 -9.44
CA ASP A 156 -22.58 -3.72 -10.21
C ASP A 156 -22.48 -2.19 -10.31
N ALA A 157 -23.38 -1.59 -11.10
CA ALA A 157 -23.39 -0.16 -11.31
C ALA A 157 -23.64 0.64 -10.01
N GLU A 158 -24.46 0.12 -9.09
CA GLU A 158 -24.77 0.75 -7.83
C GLU A 158 -23.56 0.76 -6.89
N THR A 159 -22.82 -0.35 -6.80
CA THR A 159 -21.58 -0.44 -6.05
C THR A 159 -20.52 0.53 -6.58
N ILE A 160 -20.41 0.66 -7.92
CA ILE A 160 -19.51 1.64 -8.56
C ILE A 160 -19.90 3.08 -8.16
N ASP A 161 -21.21 3.40 -8.12
CA ASP A 161 -21.67 4.74 -7.75
C ASP A 161 -21.42 5.08 -6.29
N ARG A 162 -21.51 4.08 -5.39
CA ARG A 162 -21.27 4.29 -3.94
C ARG A 162 -19.78 4.40 -3.59
N ALA A 163 -18.88 3.91 -4.42
CA ALA A 163 -17.44 3.99 -4.15
C ALA A 163 -16.99 5.47 -4.11
N GLU A 164 -16.29 5.86 -3.06
CA GLU A 164 -15.74 7.23 -2.92
C GLU A 164 -14.62 7.47 -3.94
N HIS A 165 -13.64 6.58 -3.96
CA HIS A 165 -12.55 6.56 -4.94
C HIS A 165 -12.40 5.17 -5.54
N ILE A 166 -12.06 5.14 -6.83
CA ILE A 166 -11.79 3.92 -7.59
C ILE A 166 -10.47 4.13 -8.32
N VAL A 167 -9.51 3.26 -8.07
CA VAL A 167 -8.20 3.29 -8.73
C VAL A 167 -7.92 2.01 -9.49
N GLY A 168 -7.15 2.12 -10.57
CA GLY A 168 -6.56 1.00 -11.27
C GLY A 168 -5.09 0.85 -10.90
N GLN A 169 -4.63 -0.36 -10.69
CA GLN A 169 -3.22 -0.64 -10.52
C GLN A 169 -2.56 -0.72 -11.89
N MET A 170 -1.89 0.38 -12.30
CA MET A 170 -1.24 0.45 -13.62
C MET A 170 0.00 -0.43 -13.68
N GLY A 171 0.22 -1.04 -14.85
CA GLY A 171 1.41 -1.78 -15.17
C GLY A 171 2.57 -0.90 -15.67
N ILE A 172 3.62 -1.56 -16.16
CA ILE A 172 4.85 -0.91 -16.62
C ILE A 172 4.64 -0.04 -17.86
N GLY A 173 3.66 -0.39 -18.72
CA GLY A 173 3.40 0.31 -19.98
C GLY A 173 3.24 1.82 -19.84
N ARG A 174 2.61 2.29 -18.76
CA ARG A 174 2.41 3.71 -18.50
C ARG A 174 3.68 4.45 -18.10
N PHE A 175 4.57 3.79 -17.36
CA PHE A 175 5.89 4.34 -17.03
C PHE A 175 6.78 4.45 -18.28
N LEU A 176 6.70 3.46 -19.20
CA LEU A 176 7.42 3.53 -20.47
C LEU A 176 6.94 4.72 -21.32
N ALA A 177 5.62 4.91 -21.42
CA ALA A 177 5.04 6.06 -22.11
C ALA A 177 5.47 7.40 -21.48
N ALA A 178 5.54 7.47 -20.15
CA ALA A 178 6.01 8.66 -19.44
C ALA A 178 7.51 8.94 -19.69
N LEU A 179 8.35 7.91 -19.75
CA LEU A 179 9.79 8.03 -20.03
C LEU A 179 10.07 8.56 -21.44
N GLU A 180 9.23 8.23 -22.44
CA GLU A 180 9.33 8.77 -23.79
C GLU A 180 9.12 10.30 -23.84
N LEU A 181 8.49 10.88 -22.83
CA LEU A 181 8.29 12.33 -22.73
C LEU A 181 9.49 13.08 -22.14
N ASP A 182 10.63 12.41 -21.95
CA ASP A 182 11.88 12.99 -21.42
C ASP A 182 11.69 13.73 -20.08
N PRO A 183 11.20 13.06 -18.99
CA PRO A 183 11.09 13.68 -17.68
C PRO A 183 12.40 13.61 -16.87
N ASP A 184 12.52 14.49 -15.88
CA ASP A 184 13.47 14.33 -14.77
C ASP A 184 12.83 13.51 -13.63
N VAL A 185 11.52 13.67 -13.44
CA VAL A 185 10.75 13.05 -12.36
C VAL A 185 9.47 12.44 -12.91
N ILE A 186 9.12 11.23 -12.48
CA ILE A 186 7.82 10.60 -12.71
C ILE A 186 7.13 10.42 -11.37
N ILE A 187 5.88 10.88 -11.25
CA ILE A 187 5.01 10.62 -10.10
C ILE A 187 3.73 9.98 -10.61
N ALA A 188 3.49 8.75 -10.19
CA ALA A 188 2.33 7.98 -10.59
C ALA A 188 1.35 7.77 -9.43
N GLY A 189 0.06 7.72 -9.74
CA GLY A 189 -0.97 7.19 -8.86
C GLY A 189 -0.79 5.70 -8.61
N ARG A 190 -1.87 4.95 -8.37
CA ARG A 190 -1.81 3.52 -8.03
C ARG A 190 -1.13 2.69 -9.12
N ALA A 191 -0.06 2.00 -8.78
CA ALA A 191 0.77 1.25 -9.70
C ALA A 191 1.16 -0.12 -9.13
N CYS A 192 1.56 -1.05 -9.99
CA CYS A 192 2.31 -2.22 -9.58
C CYS A 192 3.69 -1.78 -9.07
N ASP A 193 4.08 -2.26 -7.91
CA ASP A 193 5.34 -1.86 -7.26
C ASP A 193 6.54 -2.23 -8.16
N THR A 194 6.50 -3.42 -8.75
CA THR A 194 7.48 -3.89 -9.76
C THR A 194 7.63 -2.93 -10.94
N ALA A 195 6.54 -2.34 -11.42
CA ALA A 195 6.57 -1.42 -12.56
C ALA A 195 7.42 -0.17 -12.29
N VAL A 196 7.43 0.31 -11.05
CA VAL A 196 8.21 1.48 -10.63
C VAL A 196 9.70 1.23 -10.81
N PHE A 197 10.19 0.09 -10.34
CA PHE A 197 11.62 -0.24 -10.28
C PHE A 197 12.15 -0.88 -11.57
N ALA A 198 11.28 -1.57 -12.34
CA ALA A 198 11.66 -2.17 -13.61
C ALA A 198 11.56 -1.21 -14.81
N SER A 199 10.86 -0.06 -14.67
CA SER A 199 10.53 0.82 -15.79
C SER A 199 11.72 1.28 -16.60
N VAL A 200 12.77 1.80 -15.97
CA VAL A 200 13.93 2.34 -16.66
C VAL A 200 14.79 1.25 -17.31
N PRO A 201 15.14 0.13 -16.63
CA PRO A 201 15.80 -0.99 -17.29
C PRO A 201 15.03 -1.52 -18.49
N TRP A 202 13.73 -1.76 -18.35
CA TRP A 202 12.90 -2.23 -19.46
C TRP A 202 12.86 -1.24 -20.63
N TRP A 203 12.71 0.06 -20.34
CA TRP A 203 12.71 1.13 -21.34
C TRP A 203 14.02 1.21 -22.14
N LEU A 204 15.14 0.89 -21.51
CA LEU A 204 16.46 0.84 -22.15
C LEU A 204 16.75 -0.49 -22.86
N GLY A 205 15.79 -1.42 -22.87
CA GLY A 205 15.87 -2.69 -23.60
C GLY A 205 16.54 -3.83 -22.85
N TYR A 206 16.77 -3.69 -21.54
CA TYR A 206 17.25 -4.82 -20.72
C TYR A 206 16.23 -5.95 -20.67
N ASP A 207 16.67 -7.16 -20.33
CA ASP A 207 15.80 -8.32 -20.23
C ASP A 207 14.63 -8.07 -19.27
N LYS A 208 13.43 -8.40 -19.73
CA LYS A 208 12.17 -8.12 -19.03
C LYS A 208 12.04 -8.92 -17.74
N ALA A 209 12.38 -10.22 -17.80
CA ALA A 209 12.30 -11.10 -16.65
C ALA A 209 13.30 -10.70 -15.58
N VAL A 210 14.54 -10.37 -15.97
CA VAL A 210 15.59 -9.90 -15.07
C VAL A 210 15.18 -8.58 -14.41
N SER A 211 14.65 -7.63 -15.20
CA SER A 211 14.21 -6.32 -14.71
C SER A 211 13.06 -6.43 -13.69
N LEU A 212 12.04 -7.25 -13.99
CA LEU A 212 10.89 -7.45 -13.11
C LEU A 212 11.25 -8.25 -11.85
N HIS A 213 12.10 -9.29 -11.99
CA HIS A 213 12.51 -10.07 -10.82
C HIS A 213 13.36 -9.25 -9.84
N MET A 214 14.27 -8.42 -10.37
CA MET A 214 14.98 -7.46 -9.54
C MET A 214 14.01 -6.52 -8.83
N ALA A 215 13.07 -5.93 -9.58
CA ALA A 215 12.07 -5.00 -9.06
C ALA A 215 11.27 -5.62 -7.93
N LYS A 216 10.75 -6.87 -8.09
CA LYS A 216 10.00 -7.60 -7.06
C LYS A 216 10.76 -7.76 -5.74
N ILE A 217 12.08 -7.82 -5.79
CA ILE A 217 12.89 -7.96 -4.58
C ILE A 217 13.22 -6.61 -3.96
N ILE A 218 13.60 -5.60 -4.77
CA ILE A 218 14.05 -4.31 -4.24
C ILE A 218 12.92 -3.34 -3.90
N GLU A 219 11.68 -3.60 -4.34
CA GLU A 219 10.52 -2.76 -4.00
C GLU A 219 10.35 -2.62 -2.49
N CYS A 220 10.61 -3.68 -1.74
CA CYS A 220 10.61 -3.72 -0.28
C CYS A 220 11.95 -3.29 0.35
N THR A 221 12.91 -2.79 -0.45
CA THR A 221 14.24 -2.37 0.00
C THR A 221 14.98 -3.48 0.76
N SER A 222 15.62 -3.20 1.89
CA SER A 222 16.45 -4.16 2.62
C SER A 222 15.67 -5.17 3.49
N LEU A 223 14.36 -5.36 3.29
CA LEU A 223 13.61 -6.44 3.92
C LEU A 223 14.14 -7.83 3.51
N CYS A 224 14.66 -7.96 2.29
CA CYS A 224 15.29 -9.18 1.79
C CYS A 224 16.68 -9.48 2.39
N CYS A 225 17.15 -8.68 3.34
CA CYS A 225 18.47 -8.83 3.97
C CYS A 225 18.42 -9.57 5.31
N ILE A 226 19.59 -9.89 5.85
CA ILE A 226 19.80 -10.37 7.22
C ILE A 226 20.75 -9.41 7.95
N PRO A 227 20.28 -8.79 9.07
CA PRO A 227 18.89 -8.67 9.48
C PRO A 227 18.09 -7.83 8.48
N GLY A 228 16.76 -8.08 8.37
CA GLY A 228 15.87 -7.28 7.52
C GLY A 228 15.74 -5.84 7.99
N GLY A 229 15.40 -4.92 7.09
CA GLY A 229 15.21 -3.51 7.42
C GLY A 229 14.61 -2.69 6.29
N ARG A 230 14.72 -1.36 6.40
CA ARG A 230 14.17 -0.40 5.43
C ARG A 230 15.23 0.52 4.83
N ASP A 231 16.48 0.06 4.78
CA ASP A 231 17.58 0.80 4.18
C ASP A 231 17.52 0.71 2.65
N ALA A 232 18.04 1.73 1.98
CA ALA A 232 18.13 1.74 0.52
C ALA A 232 18.88 0.50 -0.01
N MET A 233 18.40 0.00 -1.16
CA MET A 233 18.96 -1.15 -1.86
C MET A 233 19.43 -0.76 -3.25
N LEU A 234 20.57 -1.31 -3.67
CA LEU A 234 21.05 -1.21 -5.03
C LEU A 234 20.85 -2.53 -5.76
N GLY A 235 20.10 -2.51 -6.84
CA GLY A 235 20.02 -3.57 -7.83
C GLY A 235 20.92 -3.22 -9.01
N THR A 236 21.83 -4.11 -9.39
CA THR A 236 22.68 -3.95 -10.56
C THR A 236 22.40 -5.07 -11.55
N LEU A 237 21.77 -4.73 -12.70
CA LEU A 237 21.56 -5.71 -13.76
C LEU A 237 22.80 -5.77 -14.66
N ASP A 238 23.20 -6.99 -14.98
CA ASP A 238 24.31 -7.29 -15.87
C ASP A 238 24.01 -8.55 -16.69
N GLY A 239 23.76 -8.43 -17.97
CA GLY A 239 23.47 -9.57 -18.83
C GLY A 239 22.18 -10.30 -18.45
N ASP A 240 22.29 -11.55 -17.98
CA ASP A 240 21.20 -12.48 -17.70
C ASP A 240 20.73 -12.52 -16.23
N GLY A 241 21.25 -11.60 -15.41
CA GLY A 241 20.93 -11.56 -13.99
C GLY A 241 21.12 -10.19 -13.36
N PHE A 242 21.04 -10.16 -12.05
CA PHE A 242 21.26 -8.95 -11.26
C PHE A 242 21.94 -9.27 -9.93
N VAL A 243 22.66 -8.30 -9.39
CA VAL A 243 23.30 -8.34 -8.08
C VAL A 243 22.59 -7.38 -7.14
N LEU A 244 22.34 -7.83 -5.92
CA LEU A 244 21.69 -7.05 -4.86
C LEU A 244 22.71 -6.65 -3.79
N GLU A 245 22.67 -5.38 -3.39
CA GLU A 245 23.49 -4.83 -2.32
C GLU A 245 22.69 -3.90 -1.43
N SER A 246 22.65 -4.16 -0.11
CA SER A 246 22.12 -3.19 0.86
C SER A 246 23.11 -2.05 1.05
N MET A 247 22.61 -0.83 1.06
CA MET A 247 23.39 0.37 1.31
C MET A 247 23.71 0.59 2.80
N ASN A 248 23.17 -0.26 3.66
CA ASN A 248 23.59 -0.36 5.06
C ASN A 248 24.61 -1.48 5.23
N PRO A 249 25.88 -1.20 5.66
CA PRO A 249 26.91 -2.21 5.79
C PRO A 249 26.64 -3.27 6.87
N ALA A 250 25.71 -3.02 7.78
CA ALA A 250 25.30 -3.99 8.81
C ALA A 250 24.27 -5.03 8.29
N ARG A 251 23.91 -4.99 7.00
CA ARG A 251 22.94 -5.92 6.39
C ARG A 251 23.56 -6.66 5.23
N ALA A 252 23.18 -7.91 5.09
CA ALA A 252 23.66 -8.78 4.02
C ALA A 252 22.50 -9.38 3.22
N ASN A 253 22.64 -9.40 1.91
CA ASN A 253 21.81 -10.19 1.01
C ASN A 253 22.43 -11.58 0.89
N THR A 254 21.83 -12.58 1.51
CA THR A 254 22.24 -13.98 1.34
C THR A 254 21.35 -14.67 0.31
N PRO A 255 21.82 -15.70 -0.39
CA PRO A 255 20.97 -16.45 -1.31
C PRO A 255 19.66 -16.91 -0.69
N LEU A 256 19.70 -17.36 0.56
CA LEU A 256 18.52 -17.83 1.27
C LEU A 256 17.53 -16.69 1.59
N SER A 257 18.03 -15.55 2.09
CA SER A 257 17.15 -14.42 2.44
C SER A 257 16.51 -13.79 1.21
N VAL A 258 17.26 -13.72 0.11
CA VAL A 258 16.74 -13.20 -1.17
C VAL A 258 15.72 -14.17 -1.78
N ALA A 259 16.00 -15.49 -1.79
CA ALA A 259 15.05 -16.49 -2.24
C ALA A 259 13.75 -16.46 -1.41
N ALA A 260 13.86 -16.41 -0.09
CA ALA A 260 12.70 -16.33 0.79
C ALA A 260 11.84 -15.10 0.49
N HIS A 261 12.46 -13.95 0.23
CA HIS A 261 11.74 -12.72 -0.12
C HIS A 261 11.12 -12.78 -1.52
N SER A 262 11.76 -13.44 -2.49
CA SER A 262 11.18 -13.63 -3.83
C SER A 262 9.88 -14.42 -3.83
N LEU A 263 9.66 -15.29 -2.83
CA LEU A 263 8.45 -16.12 -2.68
C LEU A 263 7.36 -15.43 -1.85
N TYR A 264 7.63 -14.22 -1.36
CA TYR A 264 6.77 -13.49 -0.44
C TYR A 264 5.58 -12.82 -1.15
N GLU A 265 4.41 -12.76 -0.47
CA GLU A 265 3.20 -12.08 -0.93
C GLU A 265 2.60 -12.55 -2.27
N GLN A 266 2.81 -13.79 -2.66
CA GLN A 266 2.24 -14.31 -3.90
C GLN A 266 1.28 -15.47 -3.63
N ALA A 267 0.15 -15.51 -4.36
CA ALA A 267 -0.78 -16.62 -4.32
C ALA A 267 -0.14 -17.91 -4.88
N ASP A 268 0.66 -17.77 -5.94
CA ASP A 268 1.58 -18.79 -6.46
C ASP A 268 3.00 -18.30 -6.20
N PRO A 269 3.79 -18.94 -5.34
CA PRO A 269 5.12 -18.46 -4.97
C PRO A 269 6.12 -18.39 -6.14
N TYR A 270 5.82 -19.08 -7.26
CA TYR A 270 6.69 -19.12 -8.42
C TYR A 270 6.22 -18.27 -9.60
N ARG A 271 4.99 -17.75 -9.55
CA ARG A 271 4.38 -16.99 -10.64
C ARG A 271 3.87 -15.65 -10.15
N ILE A 272 4.50 -14.60 -10.60
CA ILE A 272 4.14 -13.22 -10.27
C ILE A 272 3.33 -12.67 -11.44
N TYR A 273 2.08 -12.33 -11.17
CA TYR A 273 1.15 -11.84 -12.18
C TYR A 273 1.22 -10.32 -12.28
N GLU A 274 1.57 -9.85 -13.46
CA GLU A 274 1.61 -8.43 -13.83
C GLU A 274 0.53 -8.14 -14.88
N PRO A 275 0.10 -6.87 -15.06
CA PRO A 275 -0.90 -6.54 -16.08
C PRO A 275 -0.55 -7.02 -17.47
N GLU A 276 0.73 -6.98 -17.85
CA GLU A 276 1.23 -7.31 -19.17
C GLU A 276 1.70 -8.77 -19.32
N GLY A 277 1.68 -9.57 -18.25
CA GLY A 277 2.15 -10.96 -18.32
C GLY A 277 2.41 -11.64 -16.99
N VAL A 278 3.19 -12.69 -17.04
CA VAL A 278 3.58 -13.49 -15.87
C VAL A 278 5.08 -13.63 -15.81
N LEU A 279 5.65 -13.31 -14.67
CA LEU A 279 7.03 -13.60 -14.35
C LEU A 279 7.12 -14.97 -13.66
N ASP A 280 7.76 -15.94 -14.30
CA ASP A 280 8.00 -17.27 -13.76
C ASP A 280 9.41 -17.31 -13.16
N ILE A 281 9.48 -17.51 -11.86
CA ILE A 281 10.73 -17.61 -11.09
C ILE A 281 11.06 -19.05 -10.63
N SER A 282 10.35 -20.05 -11.15
CA SER A 282 10.55 -21.46 -10.77
C SER A 282 11.96 -21.99 -11.10
N SER A 283 12.61 -21.39 -12.11
CA SER A 283 13.99 -21.69 -12.49
C SER A 283 15.02 -20.72 -11.94
N ALA A 284 14.60 -19.80 -11.05
CA ALA A 284 15.51 -18.80 -10.50
C ALA A 284 16.64 -19.42 -9.69
N ARG A 285 17.82 -18.83 -9.82
CA ARG A 285 19.03 -19.21 -9.10
C ARG A 285 19.51 -18.07 -8.25
N TYR A 286 19.93 -18.40 -7.04
CA TYR A 286 20.38 -17.44 -6.03
C TYR A 286 21.78 -17.85 -5.58
N GLU A 287 22.78 -17.02 -5.87
CA GLU A 287 24.18 -17.33 -5.66
C GLU A 287 24.85 -16.22 -4.84
N ALA A 288 25.74 -16.59 -3.92
CA ALA A 288 26.53 -15.61 -3.20
C ALA A 288 27.61 -15.01 -4.12
N VAL A 289 27.70 -13.68 -4.18
CA VAL A 289 28.82 -12.98 -4.80
C VAL A 289 29.94 -12.80 -3.78
N ASP A 290 29.55 -12.43 -2.56
CA ASP A 290 30.42 -12.31 -1.39
C ASP A 290 29.56 -12.43 -0.10
N GLU A 291 30.12 -12.06 1.04
CA GLU A 291 29.46 -12.15 2.34
C GLU A 291 28.19 -11.26 2.45
N ARG A 292 28.02 -10.26 1.58
CA ARG A 292 26.96 -9.26 1.67
C ARG A 292 26.10 -9.13 0.42
N ARG A 293 26.51 -9.71 -0.71
CA ARG A 293 25.83 -9.56 -1.99
C ARG A 293 25.44 -10.91 -2.57
N SER A 294 24.27 -10.95 -3.18
CA SER A 294 23.78 -12.12 -3.92
C SER A 294 23.46 -11.77 -5.36
N ARG A 295 23.75 -12.70 -6.26
CA ARG A 295 23.33 -12.68 -7.66
C ARG A 295 22.04 -13.51 -7.81
N VAL A 296 21.13 -13.02 -8.64
CA VAL A 296 19.91 -13.74 -9.03
C VAL A 296 19.82 -13.80 -10.54
N SER A 297 19.41 -14.95 -11.08
CA SER A 297 19.22 -15.18 -12.52
C SER A 297 18.16 -16.24 -12.78
N GLY A 298 17.80 -16.47 -14.04
CA GLY A 298 16.99 -17.63 -14.46
C GLY A 298 15.46 -17.42 -14.40
N ALA A 299 14.97 -16.22 -14.15
CA ALA A 299 13.56 -15.89 -14.30
C ALA A 299 13.15 -15.85 -15.79
N ILE A 300 11.87 -16.11 -16.09
CA ILE A 300 11.33 -16.17 -17.45
C ILE A 300 10.08 -15.26 -17.53
N TRP A 301 10.02 -14.41 -18.53
CA TRP A 301 8.85 -13.58 -18.81
C TRP A 301 7.93 -14.24 -19.84
N GLN A 302 6.65 -14.32 -19.52
CA GLN A 302 5.59 -14.81 -20.39
C GLN A 302 4.58 -13.67 -20.61
N PRO A 303 4.55 -13.06 -21.81
CA PRO A 303 3.59 -12.00 -22.11
C PRO A 303 2.16 -12.49 -21.99
N ALA A 304 1.25 -11.68 -21.46
CA ALA A 304 -0.17 -11.96 -21.47
C ALA A 304 -0.72 -11.91 -22.89
N THR A 305 -1.68 -12.76 -23.17
CA THR A 305 -2.48 -12.69 -24.42
C THR A 305 -3.53 -11.60 -24.34
N GLN A 306 -3.99 -11.28 -23.15
CA GLN A 306 -4.94 -10.22 -22.83
C GLN A 306 -4.44 -9.47 -21.61
N GLN A 307 -4.23 -8.15 -21.75
CA GLN A 307 -3.87 -7.29 -20.64
C GLN A 307 -5.03 -7.16 -19.66
N THR A 308 -4.72 -7.14 -18.36
CA THR A 308 -5.70 -6.91 -17.31
C THR A 308 -5.24 -5.79 -16.39
N VAL A 309 -6.20 -5.09 -15.80
CA VAL A 309 -5.97 -4.07 -14.77
C VAL A 309 -6.71 -4.46 -13.52
N LYS A 310 -6.03 -4.49 -12.39
CA LYS A 310 -6.67 -4.65 -11.07
C LYS A 310 -7.30 -3.32 -10.68
N VAL A 311 -8.61 -3.35 -10.41
CA VAL A 311 -9.38 -2.18 -9.99
C VAL A 311 -9.76 -2.32 -8.53
N GLU A 312 -9.52 -1.28 -7.76
CA GLU A 312 -9.70 -1.21 -6.31
C GLU A 312 -10.61 -0.01 -5.99
N GLY A 313 -11.64 -0.23 -5.17
CA GLY A 313 -12.56 0.83 -4.76
C GLY A 313 -13.00 0.68 -3.32
N ALA A 314 -13.22 1.79 -2.64
CA ALA A 314 -13.68 1.83 -1.26
C ALA A 314 -14.93 2.70 -1.14
N GLU A 315 -15.89 2.23 -0.34
CA GLU A 315 -17.11 2.97 -0.02
C GLU A 315 -17.19 3.30 1.48
N ARG A 316 -17.83 4.40 1.80
CA ARG A 316 -18.16 4.77 3.17
C ARG A 316 -19.27 3.88 3.71
N VAL A 317 -19.09 3.33 4.93
CA VAL A 317 -20.10 2.48 5.58
C VAL A 317 -20.73 3.14 6.81
N GLY A 318 -20.16 4.21 7.32
CA GLY A 318 -20.70 4.95 8.46
C GLY A 318 -19.63 5.65 9.29
N GLU A 319 -20.01 6.03 10.50
CA GLU A 319 -19.13 6.64 11.50
C GLU A 319 -18.82 5.63 12.60
N ARG A 320 -17.59 5.55 13.01
CA ARG A 320 -17.11 4.55 13.98
C ARG A 320 -16.89 5.18 15.34
N ALA A 321 -17.49 4.58 16.38
CA ALA A 321 -17.12 4.79 17.75
C ALA A 321 -16.57 3.49 18.36
N VAL A 322 -15.63 3.58 19.27
CA VAL A 322 -15.03 2.42 19.95
C VAL A 322 -15.08 2.59 21.46
N LEU A 323 -15.15 1.47 22.18
CA LEU A 323 -15.03 1.38 23.62
C LEU A 323 -13.92 0.40 23.98
N CYS A 324 -13.02 0.82 24.83
CA CYS A 324 -11.94 0.00 25.37
C CYS A 324 -12.26 -0.42 26.82
N ALA A 325 -12.30 -1.73 27.07
CA ALA A 325 -12.60 -2.27 28.40
C ALA A 325 -11.86 -3.58 28.63
N ALA A 326 -11.59 -3.93 29.89
CA ALA A 326 -10.89 -5.17 30.23
C ALA A 326 -11.52 -5.83 31.47
N SER A 327 -11.29 -7.13 31.66
CA SER A 327 -11.64 -7.85 32.88
C SER A 327 -10.60 -8.92 33.20
N SER A 328 -10.29 -9.05 34.48
CA SER A 328 -9.52 -10.16 35.04
C SER A 328 -10.36 -11.05 35.98
N ASP A 329 -11.68 -10.81 36.08
CA ASP A 329 -12.58 -11.65 36.83
C ASP A 329 -12.80 -13.00 36.11
N PRO A 330 -12.38 -14.15 36.69
CA PRO A 330 -12.53 -15.45 36.03
C PRO A 330 -13.96 -15.77 35.59
N ARG A 331 -14.97 -15.27 36.32
CA ARG A 331 -16.39 -15.51 36.04
C ARG A 331 -16.85 -14.70 34.81
N VAL A 332 -16.33 -13.47 34.64
CA VAL A 332 -16.55 -12.67 33.45
C VAL A 332 -15.86 -13.30 32.26
N ILE A 333 -14.62 -13.75 32.43
CA ILE A 333 -13.85 -14.41 31.38
C ILE A 333 -14.55 -15.68 30.90
N GLU A 334 -15.03 -16.52 31.83
CA GLU A 334 -15.75 -17.75 31.49
C GLU A 334 -17.02 -17.49 30.67
N ARG A 335 -17.72 -16.39 30.95
CA ARG A 335 -19.05 -16.07 30.40
C ARG A 335 -19.01 -14.94 29.36
N ALA A 336 -17.84 -14.55 28.91
CA ALA A 336 -17.66 -13.34 28.11
C ALA A 336 -18.58 -13.28 26.88
N GLU A 337 -18.71 -14.38 26.17
CA GLU A 337 -19.55 -14.48 24.97
C GLU A 337 -21.04 -14.33 25.31
N THR A 338 -21.51 -15.03 26.38
CA THR A 338 -22.89 -14.92 26.85
C THR A 338 -23.21 -13.49 27.29
N ILE A 339 -22.31 -12.87 28.05
CA ILE A 339 -22.44 -11.48 28.52
C ILE A 339 -22.56 -10.54 27.29
N VAL A 340 -21.73 -10.75 26.28
CA VAL A 340 -21.76 -9.95 25.04
C VAL A 340 -23.11 -10.07 24.33
N ASP A 341 -23.62 -11.28 24.17
CA ASP A 341 -24.91 -11.54 23.50
C ASP A 341 -26.08 -10.88 24.26
N GLU A 342 -26.11 -11.00 25.58
CA GLU A 342 -27.14 -10.43 26.43
C GLU A 342 -27.03 -8.89 26.46
N VAL A 343 -25.82 -8.31 26.45
CA VAL A 343 -25.61 -6.87 26.34
C VAL A 343 -26.05 -6.35 24.98
N LYS A 344 -25.73 -7.05 23.88
CA LYS A 344 -26.20 -6.69 22.53
C LYS A 344 -27.73 -6.66 22.47
N ALA A 345 -28.39 -7.69 23.02
CA ALA A 345 -29.86 -7.75 23.06
C ALA A 345 -30.45 -6.56 23.84
N THR A 346 -29.90 -6.24 25.01
CA THR A 346 -30.35 -5.10 25.82
C THR A 346 -30.10 -3.76 25.10
N VAL A 347 -28.98 -3.59 24.43
CA VAL A 347 -28.69 -2.39 23.65
C VAL A 347 -29.68 -2.24 22.51
N ALA A 348 -30.02 -3.32 21.80
CA ALA A 348 -30.99 -3.32 20.71
C ALA A 348 -32.42 -2.99 21.18
N GLU A 349 -32.79 -3.39 22.43
CA GLU A 349 -34.07 -3.01 23.04
C GLU A 349 -34.13 -1.50 23.32
N ILE A 350 -33.07 -0.92 23.89
CA ILE A 350 -33.01 0.50 24.29
C ILE A 350 -32.82 1.41 23.08
N ILE A 351 -32.02 0.97 22.12
CA ILE A 351 -31.71 1.69 20.89
C ILE A 351 -32.04 0.77 19.70
N PRO A 352 -33.33 0.68 19.31
CA PRO A 352 -33.73 -0.21 18.21
C PRO A 352 -33.01 0.16 16.89
N PRO A 353 -32.47 -0.86 16.17
CA PRO A 353 -31.77 -0.63 14.91
C PRO A 353 -32.71 -0.26 13.73
N ASP A 354 -34.01 -0.55 13.84
CA ASP A 354 -34.98 -0.41 12.74
C ASP A 354 -35.13 1.05 12.23
N ALA A 355 -35.06 2.03 13.15
CA ALA A 355 -35.21 3.43 12.80
C ALA A 355 -33.92 4.08 12.25
N SER A 356 -32.77 3.58 12.66
CA SER A 356 -31.45 4.02 12.21
C SER A 356 -30.48 2.87 12.46
N PRO A 357 -30.12 2.10 11.44
CA PRO A 357 -29.28 0.93 11.55
C PRO A 357 -27.90 1.24 12.14
N TYR A 358 -27.38 0.28 12.87
CA TYR A 358 -25.99 0.28 13.33
C TYR A 358 -25.47 -1.15 13.40
N GLU A 359 -24.16 -1.29 13.32
CA GLU A 359 -23.45 -2.54 13.57
C GLU A 359 -22.71 -2.42 14.90
N LEU A 360 -22.91 -3.40 15.81
CA LEU A 360 -22.23 -3.46 17.10
C LEU A 360 -21.39 -4.73 17.18
N ILE A 361 -20.08 -4.58 17.17
CA ILE A 361 -19.10 -5.65 17.10
C ILE A 361 -18.29 -5.69 18.38
N PHE A 362 -18.04 -6.90 18.90
CA PHE A 362 -17.17 -7.12 20.05
C PHE A 362 -15.98 -7.98 19.61
N HIS A 363 -14.79 -7.46 19.80
CA HIS A 363 -13.54 -8.19 19.67
C HIS A 363 -13.03 -8.53 21.08
N ILE A 364 -13.02 -9.83 21.43
CA ILE A 364 -12.58 -10.30 22.74
C ILE A 364 -11.15 -10.81 22.63
N TYR A 365 -10.19 -9.92 22.86
CA TYR A 365 -8.77 -10.30 22.90
C TYR A 365 -8.50 -11.19 24.11
N GLY A 366 -7.69 -12.22 23.92
CA GLY A 366 -7.52 -13.32 24.87
C GLY A 366 -8.44 -14.52 24.60
N LYS A 367 -9.54 -14.32 23.82
CA LYS A 367 -10.48 -15.39 23.44
C LYS A 367 -10.69 -15.48 21.91
N GLY A 368 -9.62 -15.33 21.15
CA GLY A 368 -9.61 -15.62 19.71
C GLY A 368 -9.92 -14.44 18.77
N ALA A 369 -9.96 -13.20 19.26
CA ALA A 369 -10.24 -12.03 18.40
C ALA A 369 -9.26 -11.84 17.22
N VAL A 370 -8.07 -12.41 17.29
CA VAL A 370 -7.02 -12.33 16.25
C VAL A 370 -6.86 -13.66 15.49
N SER A 371 -7.46 -14.75 15.99
CA SER A 371 -7.29 -16.06 15.38
C SER A 371 -8.17 -16.21 14.14
N LEU A 372 -7.55 -16.46 13.00
CA LEU A 372 -8.24 -16.86 11.76
C LEU A 372 -8.70 -18.32 11.81
N PHE A 373 -8.08 -19.12 12.67
CA PHE A 373 -8.42 -20.52 12.87
C PHE A 373 -9.08 -20.67 14.21
N ASN A 374 -10.34 -21.10 14.21
CA ASN A 374 -11.07 -21.42 15.43
C ASN A 374 -10.46 -22.70 16.01
N THR A 375 -9.32 -22.56 16.70
CA THR A 375 -8.76 -23.64 17.48
C THR A 375 -9.64 -23.77 18.73
N GLN A 376 -10.59 -24.71 18.68
CA GLN A 376 -11.36 -25.17 19.84
C GLN A 376 -10.46 -25.84 20.89
N ASP A 377 -9.18 -25.60 20.88
CA ASP A 377 -8.27 -26.10 21.88
C ASP A 377 -8.47 -25.29 23.17
N SER A 378 -9.14 -25.92 24.07
CA SER A 378 -9.36 -25.55 25.46
C SER A 378 -8.03 -25.51 26.24
N GLY A 379 -7.17 -24.57 25.85
CA GLY A 379 -6.05 -24.16 26.69
C GLY A 379 -6.56 -23.56 28.01
N PRO A 380 -5.71 -23.33 29.01
CA PRO A 380 -6.10 -22.68 30.24
C PRO A 380 -6.71 -21.31 29.94
N GLN A 381 -7.75 -20.93 30.71
CA GLN A 381 -8.36 -19.60 30.56
C GLN A 381 -7.29 -18.50 30.65
N PRO A 382 -7.37 -17.45 29.84
CA PRO A 382 -6.44 -16.34 29.93
C PRO A 382 -6.59 -15.64 31.30
N PRO A 383 -5.52 -15.03 31.85
CA PRO A 383 -5.59 -14.32 33.12
C PRO A 383 -6.43 -13.03 33.03
N GLU A 384 -6.60 -12.50 31.84
CA GLU A 384 -7.40 -11.31 31.55
C GLU A 384 -7.90 -11.33 30.12
N ILE A 385 -8.98 -10.59 29.86
CA ILE A 385 -9.49 -10.33 28.51
C ILE A 385 -9.65 -8.84 28.28
N PHE A 386 -9.53 -8.43 27.00
CA PHE A 386 -9.79 -7.07 26.57
C PHE A 386 -10.92 -7.04 25.55
N PHE A 387 -11.92 -6.21 25.81
CA PHE A 387 -13.01 -5.93 24.90
C PHE A 387 -12.67 -4.66 24.12
N LEU A 388 -12.49 -4.79 22.80
CA LEU A 388 -12.61 -3.71 21.87
C LEU A 388 -14.02 -3.77 21.29
N VAL A 389 -14.87 -2.87 21.73
CA VAL A 389 -16.24 -2.77 21.20
C VAL A 389 -16.25 -1.71 20.12
N GLU A 390 -16.77 -2.04 18.95
CA GLU A 390 -16.88 -1.16 17.80
C GLU A 390 -18.37 -0.96 17.47
N CYS A 391 -18.77 0.27 17.26
CA CYS A 391 -20.07 0.59 16.69
C CYS A 391 -19.88 1.41 15.42
N ILE A 392 -20.50 0.95 14.33
CA ILE A 392 -20.59 1.68 13.07
C ILE A 392 -22.05 2.08 12.85
N ALA A 393 -22.31 3.37 12.64
CA ALA A 393 -23.65 3.92 12.44
C ALA A 393 -23.60 5.06 11.41
N GLU A 394 -24.74 5.46 10.90
CA GLU A 394 -24.84 6.53 9.89
C GLU A 394 -24.23 7.87 10.38
N THR A 395 -24.40 8.20 11.67
CA THR A 395 -23.93 9.45 12.25
C THR A 395 -23.02 9.24 13.47
N PRO A 396 -22.07 10.18 13.74
CA PRO A 396 -21.24 10.14 14.93
C PRO A 396 -22.04 10.10 16.24
N ALA A 397 -23.14 10.84 16.30
CA ALA A 397 -24.00 10.92 17.47
C ALA A 397 -24.64 9.55 17.77
N ARG A 398 -25.09 8.84 16.73
CA ARG A 398 -25.70 7.50 16.86
C ARG A 398 -24.66 6.48 17.32
N ALA A 399 -23.49 6.44 16.67
CA ALA A 399 -22.40 5.53 17.06
C ALA A 399 -21.99 5.74 18.53
N LYS A 400 -21.84 7.00 18.95
CA LYS A 400 -21.48 7.37 20.32
C LYS A 400 -22.59 6.97 21.34
N ALA A 401 -23.85 7.14 20.98
CA ALA A 401 -24.98 6.77 21.86
C ALA A 401 -25.01 5.26 22.08
N VAL A 402 -24.87 4.46 21.03
CA VAL A 402 -24.84 2.99 21.12
C VAL A 402 -23.67 2.52 22.00
N VAL A 403 -22.47 3.02 21.78
CA VAL A 403 -21.29 2.66 22.59
C VAL A 403 -21.45 3.11 24.04
N GLY A 404 -22.05 4.27 24.29
CA GLY A 404 -22.31 4.77 25.64
C GLY A 404 -23.29 3.90 26.42
N VAL A 405 -24.36 3.43 25.81
CA VAL A 405 -25.30 2.47 26.41
C VAL A 405 -24.61 1.13 26.62
N THR A 406 -23.88 0.63 25.61
CA THR A 406 -23.12 -0.61 25.70
C THR A 406 -22.16 -0.60 26.90
N LYS A 407 -21.45 0.51 27.12
CA LYS A 407 -20.55 0.68 28.27
C LYS A 407 -21.26 0.43 29.60
N GLN A 408 -22.44 1.05 29.79
CA GLN A 408 -23.16 0.93 31.04
C GLN A 408 -23.65 -0.49 31.30
N PHE A 409 -24.19 -1.15 30.29
CA PHE A 409 -24.67 -2.51 30.42
C PHE A 409 -23.53 -3.53 30.56
N LEU A 410 -22.43 -3.37 29.82
CA LEU A 410 -21.24 -4.22 29.98
C LEU A 410 -20.64 -4.11 31.40
N LEU A 411 -20.59 -2.87 31.94
CA LEU A 411 -20.06 -2.59 33.28
C LEU A 411 -20.92 -3.21 34.39
N HIS A 412 -22.24 -3.17 34.23
CA HIS A 412 -23.18 -3.56 35.28
C HIS A 412 -24.00 -4.80 34.96
N HIS A 413 -23.67 -5.55 33.92
CA HIS A 413 -24.40 -6.75 33.53
C HIS A 413 -24.48 -7.76 34.65
N GLY A 414 -25.70 -8.25 34.93
CA GLY A 414 -25.97 -9.22 35.99
C GLY A 414 -25.86 -10.65 35.47
N PHE A 415 -25.14 -11.51 36.15
CA PHE A 415 -25.05 -12.95 35.87
C PHE A 415 -24.92 -13.76 37.15
N PRO A 416 -25.24 -15.07 37.15
CA PRO A 416 -25.08 -15.92 38.35
C PRO A 416 -23.66 -15.93 38.89
N GLY A 417 -23.48 -15.63 40.16
CA GLY A 417 -22.18 -15.60 40.83
C GLY A 417 -21.42 -14.27 40.69
N ARG A 418 -22.02 -13.26 40.06
CA ARG A 418 -21.45 -11.92 40.02
C ARG A 418 -21.27 -11.34 41.41
N LEU A 419 -20.10 -10.75 41.71
CA LEU A 419 -19.89 -10.00 42.94
C LEU A 419 -20.50 -8.60 42.81
N SER A 420 -21.16 -8.16 43.87
CA SER A 420 -21.83 -6.84 43.94
C SER A 420 -20.90 -5.68 44.35
N THR A 421 -19.60 -5.95 44.55
CA THR A 421 -18.62 -5.01 45.09
C THR A 421 -18.07 -4.00 44.08
N GLY A 422 -18.45 -4.10 42.81
CA GLY A 422 -17.98 -3.20 41.73
C GLY A 422 -18.57 -3.55 40.39
N GLY A 423 -18.05 -2.95 39.33
CA GLY A 423 -18.39 -3.28 37.95
C GLY A 423 -17.64 -4.55 37.47
N ASN A 424 -18.10 -5.10 36.34
CA ASN A 424 -17.51 -6.29 35.75
C ASN A 424 -16.21 -6.02 35.00
N ILE A 425 -15.98 -4.77 34.61
CA ILE A 425 -14.90 -4.36 33.70
C ILE A 425 -14.13 -3.16 34.23
N ALA A 426 -12.90 -3.04 33.82
CA ALA A 426 -12.05 -1.89 34.05
C ALA A 426 -11.82 -1.12 32.73
N PHE A 427 -11.71 0.20 32.82
CA PHE A 427 -11.38 1.06 31.70
C PHE A 427 -9.92 1.50 31.79
N PRO A 428 -9.15 1.43 30.69
CA PRO A 428 -7.74 1.84 30.70
C PRO A 428 -7.57 3.37 30.84
N PHE A 429 -8.59 4.14 30.48
CA PHE A 429 -8.64 5.61 30.58
C PHE A 429 -10.10 6.09 30.59
N THR A 430 -10.31 7.40 30.82
CA THR A 430 -11.64 8.04 30.75
C THR A 430 -11.60 9.33 29.93
N PRO A 431 -12.59 9.59 29.06
CA PRO A 431 -13.70 8.69 28.71
C PRO A 431 -13.21 7.49 27.91
N PRO A 432 -13.72 6.27 28.15
CA PRO A 432 -13.29 5.06 27.44
C PRO A 432 -13.91 4.94 26.04
N GLU A 433 -14.91 5.75 25.73
CA GLU A 433 -15.54 5.85 24.41
C GLU A 433 -14.79 6.87 23.55
N LEU A 434 -14.31 6.43 22.40
CA LEU A 434 -13.60 7.27 21.44
C LEU A 434 -14.33 7.27 20.10
N MET A 435 -14.38 8.43 19.44
CA MET A 435 -14.71 8.49 18.02
C MET A 435 -13.49 8.09 17.23
N ALA A 436 -13.63 7.04 16.40
CA ALA A 436 -12.56 6.50 15.57
C ALA A 436 -12.65 6.95 14.09
N GLY A 437 -13.50 7.95 13.81
CA GLY A 437 -13.65 8.53 12.48
C GLY A 437 -14.59 7.74 11.57
N THR A 438 -14.56 8.05 10.30
CA THR A 438 -15.39 7.41 9.28
C THR A 438 -14.89 5.99 8.99
N ALA A 439 -15.80 5.05 8.87
CA ALA A 439 -15.54 3.66 8.51
C ALA A 439 -15.74 3.46 7.01
N TYR A 440 -14.83 2.72 6.41
CA TYR A 440 -14.84 2.36 4.99
C TYR A 440 -14.71 0.85 4.84
N ARG A 441 -15.15 0.33 3.69
CA ARG A 441 -14.87 -1.05 3.26
C ARG A 441 -14.41 -1.06 1.81
N PHE A 442 -13.65 -2.06 1.41
CA PHE A 442 -13.43 -2.34 0.00
C PHE A 442 -14.74 -2.86 -0.61
N SER A 443 -15.23 -2.16 -1.63
CA SER A 443 -16.43 -2.53 -2.39
C SER A 443 -16.10 -3.02 -3.79
N ILE A 444 -14.92 -2.67 -4.32
CA ILE A 444 -14.44 -3.07 -5.63
C ILE A 444 -13.03 -3.67 -5.44
N TYR A 445 -12.86 -4.92 -5.87
CA TYR A 445 -11.57 -5.61 -5.94
C TYR A 445 -11.64 -6.63 -7.07
N HIS A 446 -11.42 -6.14 -8.29
CA HIS A 446 -11.71 -6.85 -9.52
C HIS A 446 -10.58 -6.72 -10.52
N LEU A 447 -10.48 -7.69 -11.44
CA LEU A 447 -9.73 -7.51 -12.69
C LEU A 447 -10.68 -7.09 -13.79
N ILE A 448 -10.25 -6.14 -14.62
CA ILE A 448 -10.88 -5.80 -15.88
C ILE A 448 -9.93 -6.12 -17.03
N GLU A 449 -10.47 -6.62 -18.14
CA GLU A 449 -9.73 -6.88 -19.37
C GLU A 449 -9.67 -5.60 -20.20
N VAL A 450 -8.47 -5.22 -20.66
CA VAL A 450 -8.25 -3.99 -21.40
C VAL A 450 -7.45 -4.26 -22.68
N GLU A 451 -7.81 -3.61 -23.79
CA GLU A 451 -7.01 -3.66 -25.02
C GLU A 451 -5.86 -2.65 -24.97
N ASP A 452 -6.13 -1.46 -24.46
CA ASP A 452 -5.17 -0.38 -24.22
C ASP A 452 -5.55 0.33 -22.90
N ASP A 453 -4.58 0.46 -22.00
CA ASP A 453 -4.77 1.13 -20.72
C ASP A 453 -4.52 2.64 -20.75
N ALA A 454 -4.14 3.19 -21.91
CA ALA A 454 -3.79 4.61 -22.06
C ALA A 454 -4.95 5.55 -21.68
N GLU A 455 -6.18 5.14 -21.97
CA GLU A 455 -7.36 5.90 -21.59
C GLU A 455 -7.71 5.84 -20.10
N LEU A 456 -7.25 4.80 -19.40
CA LEU A 456 -7.47 4.64 -17.97
C LEU A 456 -6.41 5.40 -17.16
N PHE A 457 -5.20 5.51 -17.70
CA PHE A 457 -4.05 6.10 -17.02
C PHE A 457 -3.42 7.22 -17.86
N PRO A 458 -4.05 8.38 -17.93
CA PRO A 458 -3.53 9.50 -18.70
C PRO A 458 -2.20 10.00 -18.13
N VAL A 459 -1.27 10.30 -19.04
CA VAL A 459 0.04 10.88 -18.72
C VAL A 459 0.04 12.34 -19.10
N ARG A 460 0.37 13.22 -18.15
CA ARG A 460 0.58 14.65 -18.40
C ARG A 460 1.98 15.06 -18.01
N VAL A 461 2.49 16.11 -18.63
CA VAL A 461 3.81 16.66 -18.30
C VAL A 461 3.67 18.10 -17.87
N GLU A 462 4.39 18.48 -16.82
CA GLU A 462 4.50 19.85 -16.36
C GLU A 462 5.95 20.25 -16.14
N ARG A 463 6.26 21.53 -16.32
CA ARG A 463 7.53 22.12 -15.92
C ARG A 463 7.35 22.70 -14.52
N VAL A 464 8.04 22.12 -13.57
CA VAL A 464 8.09 22.65 -12.20
C VAL A 464 9.21 23.66 -12.13
N SER A 465 8.91 24.87 -11.64
CA SER A 465 9.90 25.94 -11.46
C SER A 465 9.62 26.73 -10.20
N SER A 466 10.58 27.48 -9.74
CA SER A 466 10.45 28.38 -8.58
C SER A 466 9.50 29.59 -8.82
N GLY A 467 9.10 29.86 -10.05
CA GLY A 467 8.00 30.76 -10.40
C GLY A 467 6.68 29.98 -10.36
N ARG A 468 5.52 30.66 -10.13
CA ARG A 468 4.17 30.05 -10.17
C ARG A 468 4.06 29.10 -11.36
N ALA A 469 3.50 27.93 -11.14
CA ALA A 469 3.29 26.91 -12.17
C ALA A 469 2.66 27.54 -13.43
N ASP A 470 3.39 27.59 -14.52
CA ASP A 470 2.84 27.86 -15.83
C ASP A 470 2.05 26.61 -16.26
N GLY A 471 0.83 26.87 -16.72
CA GLY A 471 -0.20 25.87 -16.96
C GLY A 471 0.27 24.68 -17.79
N ALA A 472 -0.46 23.55 -17.59
CA ALA A 472 -0.30 22.31 -18.32
C ALA A 472 -0.08 22.55 -19.82
N LEU A 473 1.04 22.08 -20.34
CA LEU A 473 1.26 21.97 -21.78
C LEU A 473 0.47 20.75 -22.26
N SER A 474 -0.59 21.02 -23.02
CA SER A 474 -1.42 20.03 -23.72
C SER A 474 -0.65 19.18 -24.71
#